data_56d377cfd55afe5f006006cc68e1d4b7
#
_entry.id   56d377cfd55afe5f006006cc68e1d4b7
#
_cell.length_a   1.000
_cell.length_b   1.000
_cell.length_c   1.000
_cell.angle_alpha   90.00
_cell.angle_beta   90.00
_cell.angle_gamma   90.00
#
_symmetry.space_group_name_H-M   'P 1'
#
loop_
_entity.id
_entity.type
_entity.pdbx_description
1 polymer ?
#
loop_
_entity_poly.entity_id
_entity_poly.type
_entity_poly.pdbx_seq_one_letter_code
_entity_poly.pdbx_strand_id
1 'polypeptide(L)'
;MSTRIVTRDGTGLFARVSGPESAPVTVLLAHGWTLDERCWAPVADALAVGAPGGGPAPRVIRYDHRAHGRSDDTPDELKTLDVLADDMAEVITRLAPTGPLVIAGHSMGGMTAMALAQRHPDLVASRVTGVALVATASGGLGAAATLGMTGRPAKMFLAGKDKVTVSPLWTGRRSLSTHPTLLRAALQPLLLGTRPDRLAVRATCEAIADCRPTTISGFTPTLTTHERDEALAAFSSLPVEILVGTRDRLTPPRFARRIHRSLPRAELTVFPGAGHMLPVERVGGVTGRIAALVRRAGAEQAA
;
A
#
# COMPACT_ATOMS: atom_id res chain seq x y z
N MET A 1 19.88 -0.57 4.89
CA MET A 1 19.88 -0.59 6.37
C MET A 1 18.49 -1.00 6.84
N SER A 2 18.38 -1.79 7.92
CA SER A 2 17.08 -2.06 8.59
C SER A 2 17.07 -1.37 9.95
N THR A 3 15.92 -0.86 10.36
CA THR A 3 15.75 -0.13 11.63
C THR A 3 14.38 -0.44 12.22
N ARG A 4 14.19 -0.06 13.49
CA ARG A 4 12.92 -0.14 14.21
C ARG A 4 12.59 1.25 14.75
N ILE A 5 11.36 1.67 14.53
CA ILE A 5 10.82 2.91 15.04
C ILE A 5 9.82 2.55 16.12
N VAL A 6 9.89 3.18 17.28
CA VAL A 6 8.87 3.07 18.32
C VAL A 6 7.96 4.29 18.21
N THR A 7 6.69 4.08 17.92
CA THR A 7 5.67 5.14 17.82
C THR A 7 5.31 5.69 19.19
N ARG A 8 4.53 6.77 19.24
CA ARG A 8 4.10 7.41 20.50
C ARG A 8 3.30 6.48 21.40
N ASP A 9 2.55 5.54 20.85
CA ASP A 9 1.80 4.55 21.59
C ASP A 9 2.63 3.32 22.00
N GLY A 10 3.92 3.32 21.71
CA GLY A 10 4.86 2.25 22.06
C GLY A 10 4.96 1.12 21.03
N THR A 11 4.22 1.19 19.91
CA THR A 11 4.26 0.16 18.86
C THR A 11 5.58 0.23 18.08
N GLY A 12 6.29 -0.89 17.99
CA GLY A 12 7.51 -0.97 17.19
C GLY A 12 7.20 -1.25 15.73
N LEU A 13 7.59 -0.34 14.84
CA LEU A 13 7.48 -0.50 13.40
C LEU A 13 8.83 -0.88 12.79
N PHE A 14 8.84 -1.91 11.97
CA PHE A 14 10.02 -2.29 11.20
C PHE A 14 10.09 -1.46 9.93
N ALA A 15 11.28 -0.95 9.61
CA ALA A 15 11.54 -0.23 8.38
C ALA A 15 12.87 -0.64 7.74
N ARG A 16 12.92 -0.54 6.42
CA ARG A 16 14.12 -0.72 5.62
C ARG A 16 14.38 0.54 4.80
N VAL A 17 15.62 1.03 4.89
CA VAL A 17 16.08 2.22 4.17
C VAL A 17 17.17 1.79 3.19
N SER A 18 17.07 2.24 1.94
CA SER A 18 18.05 2.04 0.87
C SER A 18 18.26 3.35 0.08
N GLY A 19 19.28 3.37 -0.78
CA GLY A 19 19.68 4.56 -1.53
C GLY A 19 20.59 5.51 -0.71
N PRO A 20 21.10 6.57 -1.35
CA PRO A 20 22.02 7.51 -0.71
C PRO A 20 21.36 8.29 0.43
N GLU A 21 22.09 8.54 1.51
CA GLU A 21 21.60 9.38 2.61
C GLU A 21 21.42 10.84 2.18
N SER A 22 22.30 11.31 1.29
CA SER A 22 22.27 12.64 0.69
C SER A 22 21.35 12.76 -0.54
N ALA A 23 20.48 11.77 -0.79
CA ALA A 23 19.56 11.84 -1.92
C ALA A 23 18.65 13.08 -1.83
N PRO A 24 18.44 13.80 -2.96
CA PRO A 24 17.65 15.03 -2.96
C PRO A 24 16.15 14.78 -2.71
N VAL A 25 15.68 13.56 -2.93
CA VAL A 25 14.29 13.17 -2.76
C VAL A 25 14.20 11.86 -2.00
N THR A 26 13.25 11.76 -1.06
CA THR A 26 12.92 10.50 -0.39
C THR A 26 11.64 9.91 -0.99
N VAL A 27 11.61 8.60 -1.19
CA VAL A 27 10.42 7.84 -1.59
C VAL A 27 9.99 6.97 -0.41
N LEU A 28 8.76 7.13 0.06
CA LEU A 28 8.12 6.26 1.05
C LEU A 28 7.19 5.28 0.36
N LEU A 29 7.41 3.98 0.56
CA LEU A 29 6.64 2.89 -0.02
C LEU A 29 5.82 2.21 1.06
N ALA A 30 4.49 2.31 0.97
CA ALA A 30 3.53 1.73 1.91
C ALA A 30 2.82 0.53 1.27
N HIS A 31 2.89 -0.63 1.93
CA HIS A 31 2.34 -1.89 1.43
C HIS A 31 0.83 -2.02 1.66
N GLY A 32 0.22 -3.05 1.03
CA GLY A 32 -1.19 -3.40 1.18
C GLY A 32 -1.49 -4.28 2.39
N TRP A 33 -2.80 -4.43 2.68
CA TRP A 33 -3.30 -5.34 3.70
C TRP A 33 -2.81 -6.77 3.47
N THR A 34 -2.49 -7.48 4.53
CA THR A 34 -1.93 -8.85 4.56
C THR A 34 -0.52 -9.01 3.96
N LEU A 35 0.10 -7.92 3.52
CA LEU A 35 1.43 -7.89 2.96
C LEU A 35 2.46 -7.35 3.97
N ASP A 36 3.68 -7.13 3.51
CA ASP A 36 4.76 -6.48 4.23
C ASP A 36 5.67 -5.70 3.26
N GLU A 37 6.75 -5.10 3.78
CA GLU A 37 7.68 -4.25 3.01
C GLU A 37 8.30 -4.96 1.82
N ARG A 38 8.37 -6.30 1.84
CA ARG A 38 8.95 -7.12 0.77
C ARG A 38 8.19 -7.01 -0.55
N CYS A 39 6.90 -6.68 -0.52
CA CYS A 39 6.11 -6.51 -1.75
C CYS A 39 6.63 -5.35 -2.61
N TRP A 40 7.30 -4.38 -2.00
CA TRP A 40 7.92 -3.26 -2.68
C TRP A 40 9.41 -3.48 -3.02
N ALA A 41 10.01 -4.60 -2.60
CA ALA A 41 11.45 -4.83 -2.80
C ALA A 41 11.89 -4.69 -4.26
N PRO A 42 11.22 -5.29 -5.26
CA PRO A 42 11.65 -5.17 -6.65
C PRO A 42 11.63 -3.72 -7.18
N VAL A 43 10.64 -2.93 -6.76
CA VAL A 43 10.52 -1.51 -7.15
C VAL A 43 11.58 -0.68 -6.45
N ALA A 44 11.83 -0.91 -5.15
CA ALA A 44 12.84 -0.21 -4.39
C ALA A 44 14.25 -0.48 -4.93
N ASP A 45 14.56 -1.73 -5.26
CA ASP A 45 15.85 -2.12 -5.83
C ASP A 45 16.06 -1.47 -7.20
N ALA A 46 14.99 -1.41 -8.04
CA ALA A 46 15.04 -0.72 -9.32
C ALA A 46 15.21 0.81 -9.20
N LEU A 47 14.62 1.44 -8.17
CA LEU A 47 14.82 2.87 -7.88
C LEU A 47 16.23 3.15 -7.37
N ALA A 48 16.83 2.23 -6.59
CA ALA A 48 18.15 2.41 -5.98
C ALA A 48 19.31 2.40 -6.98
N VAL A 49 19.16 1.73 -8.13
CA VAL A 49 20.18 1.71 -9.20
C VAL A 49 20.08 2.91 -10.14
N GLY A 50 19.19 3.84 -9.87
CA GLY A 50 18.91 5.02 -10.69
C GLY A 50 17.55 4.93 -11.39
N ALA A 51 16.83 6.04 -11.36
CA ALA A 51 15.49 6.10 -11.95
C ALA A 51 15.55 5.89 -13.48
N PRO A 52 14.67 5.07 -14.07
CA PRO A 52 14.51 5.04 -15.52
C PRO A 52 14.26 6.46 -16.07
N GLY A 53 15.07 6.87 -17.05
CA GLY A 53 15.03 8.22 -17.63
C GLY A 53 16.02 9.22 -17.01
N GLY A 54 16.96 8.75 -16.19
CA GLY A 54 18.05 9.56 -15.59
C GLY A 54 17.65 10.27 -14.29
N GLY A 55 18.65 10.89 -13.67
CA GLY A 55 18.53 11.59 -12.40
C GLY A 55 19.13 10.81 -11.23
N PRO A 56 19.36 11.48 -10.08
CA PRO A 56 19.94 10.85 -8.91
C PRO A 56 19.01 9.80 -8.31
N ALA A 57 19.60 8.72 -7.78
CA ALA A 57 18.84 7.71 -7.06
C ALA A 57 18.20 8.33 -5.81
N PRO A 58 16.91 8.08 -5.55
CA PRO A 58 16.25 8.56 -4.35
C PRO A 58 16.68 7.75 -3.11
N ARG A 59 16.50 8.34 -1.93
CA ARG A 59 16.42 7.57 -0.70
C ARG A 59 15.07 6.86 -0.65
N VAL A 60 15.07 5.56 -0.41
CA VAL A 60 13.84 4.74 -0.41
C VAL A 60 13.60 4.16 0.97
N ILE A 61 12.43 4.44 1.52
CA ILE A 61 11.95 3.89 2.79
C ILE A 61 10.81 2.94 2.51
N ARG A 62 10.92 1.70 2.99
CA ARG A 62 9.84 0.70 3.06
C ARG A 62 9.62 0.34 4.51
N TYR A 63 8.41 0.22 4.96
CA TYR A 63 8.12 -0.17 6.34
C TYR A 63 6.95 -1.15 6.41
N ASP A 64 6.91 -1.94 7.46
CA ASP A 64 5.78 -2.79 7.78
C ASP A 64 4.78 -1.99 8.60
N HIS A 65 3.54 -1.90 8.15
CA HIS A 65 2.44 -1.37 8.96
C HIS A 65 2.33 -2.13 10.29
N ARG A 66 1.80 -1.51 11.35
CA ARG A 66 1.50 -2.22 12.60
C ARG A 66 0.70 -3.49 12.31
N ALA A 67 0.89 -4.51 13.11
CA ALA A 67 0.32 -5.85 12.97
C ALA A 67 0.70 -6.59 11.67
N HIS A 68 1.61 -6.06 10.84
CA HIS A 68 2.10 -6.72 9.62
C HIS A 68 3.60 -7.01 9.71
N GLY A 69 4.05 -8.02 8.94
CA GLY A 69 5.45 -8.36 8.78
C GLY A 69 6.19 -8.50 10.12
N ARG A 70 7.22 -7.68 10.30
CA ARG A 70 8.09 -7.62 11.48
C ARG A 70 7.74 -6.52 12.48
N SER A 71 6.70 -5.74 12.18
CA SER A 71 6.13 -4.77 13.12
C SER A 71 5.34 -5.47 14.22
N ASP A 72 5.19 -4.80 15.37
CA ASP A 72 4.44 -5.34 16.49
C ASP A 72 2.97 -5.53 16.14
N ASP A 73 2.36 -6.54 16.75
CA ASP A 73 0.91 -6.66 16.79
C ASP A 73 0.34 -5.65 17.79
N THR A 74 -0.89 -5.26 17.58
CA THR A 74 -1.59 -4.29 18.41
C THR A 74 -3.03 -4.74 18.66
N PRO A 75 -3.69 -4.24 19.71
CA PRO A 75 -5.12 -4.45 19.91
C PRO A 75 -5.95 -4.05 18.70
N ASP A 76 -7.12 -4.68 18.53
CA ASP A 76 -7.94 -4.50 17.33
C ASP A 76 -8.49 -3.06 17.18
N GLU A 77 -8.72 -2.35 18.27
CA GLU A 77 -9.12 -0.93 18.28
C GLU A 77 -8.07 0.01 17.67
N LEU A 78 -6.81 -0.41 17.64
CA LEU A 78 -5.69 0.32 17.01
C LEU A 78 -5.42 -0.12 15.56
N LYS A 79 -6.16 -1.09 15.02
CA LYS A 79 -6.04 -1.56 13.64
C LYS A 79 -6.93 -0.76 12.70
N THR A 80 -6.68 0.54 12.59
CA THR A 80 -7.46 1.47 11.76
C THR A 80 -6.59 2.22 10.77
N LEU A 81 -7.20 2.69 9.66
CA LEU A 81 -6.49 3.53 8.69
C LEU A 81 -6.02 4.86 9.30
N ASP A 82 -6.72 5.37 10.31
CA ASP A 82 -6.34 6.59 11.01
C ASP A 82 -5.06 6.38 11.81
N VAL A 83 -4.96 5.30 12.54
CA VAL A 83 -3.74 4.94 13.29
C VAL A 83 -2.59 4.62 12.32
N LEU A 84 -2.85 3.96 11.17
CA LEU A 84 -1.83 3.78 10.14
C LEU A 84 -1.31 5.10 9.56
N ALA A 85 -2.17 6.12 9.47
CA ALA A 85 -1.76 7.46 9.04
C ALA A 85 -0.86 8.13 10.08
N ASP A 86 -1.18 8.00 11.37
CA ASP A 86 -0.32 8.49 12.46
C ASP A 86 1.03 7.77 12.46
N ASP A 87 1.06 6.46 12.25
CA ASP A 87 2.29 5.68 12.06
C ASP A 87 3.11 6.16 10.87
N MET A 88 2.46 6.41 9.73
CA MET A 88 3.13 6.91 8.53
C MET A 88 3.75 8.28 8.80
N ALA A 89 3.08 9.17 9.53
CA ALA A 89 3.62 10.45 9.95
C ALA A 89 4.86 10.29 10.85
N GLU A 90 4.84 9.34 11.79
CA GLU A 90 6.01 9.01 12.63
C GLU A 90 7.18 8.47 11.80
N VAL A 91 6.92 7.58 10.84
CA VAL A 91 7.94 7.07 9.90
C VAL A 91 8.57 8.21 9.12
N ILE A 92 7.77 9.13 8.57
CA ILE A 92 8.24 10.29 7.83
C ILE A 92 9.10 11.17 8.73
N THR A 93 8.60 11.55 9.90
CA THR A 93 9.29 12.46 10.82
C THR A 93 10.63 11.91 11.29
N ARG A 94 10.74 10.60 11.51
CA ARG A 94 11.95 9.97 12.05
C ARG A 94 12.96 9.56 10.98
N LEU A 95 12.49 9.10 9.81
CA LEU A 95 13.38 8.58 8.77
C LEU A 95 13.60 9.54 7.59
N ALA A 96 12.74 10.53 7.43
CA ALA A 96 12.84 11.58 6.42
C ALA A 96 12.45 12.94 7.01
N PRO A 97 13.18 13.46 8.03
CA PRO A 97 12.80 14.68 8.73
C PRO A 97 12.80 15.92 7.86
N THR A 98 13.54 15.93 6.79
CA THR A 98 13.69 17.08 5.88
C THR A 98 13.62 16.67 4.41
N GLY A 99 13.50 17.65 3.52
CA GLY A 99 13.50 17.47 2.05
C GLY A 99 12.17 16.97 1.46
N PRO A 100 12.06 16.95 0.13
CA PRO A 100 10.88 16.52 -0.59
C PRO A 100 10.62 15.02 -0.43
N LEU A 101 9.33 14.69 -0.38
CA LEU A 101 8.85 13.33 -0.16
C LEU A 101 7.88 12.92 -1.27
N VAL A 102 8.15 11.79 -1.90
CA VAL A 102 7.21 11.09 -2.77
C VAL A 102 6.62 9.92 -1.99
N ILE A 103 5.30 9.82 -1.91
CA ILE A 103 4.61 8.70 -1.26
C ILE A 103 4.04 7.77 -2.34
N ALA A 104 4.37 6.49 -2.28
CA ALA A 104 3.74 5.47 -3.11
C ALA A 104 3.04 4.43 -2.22
N GLY A 105 1.72 4.37 -2.33
CA GLY A 105 0.88 3.46 -1.55
C GLY A 105 0.22 2.40 -2.41
N HIS A 106 0.43 1.12 -2.07
CA HIS A 106 -0.26 -0.01 -2.68
C HIS A 106 -1.48 -0.39 -1.86
N SER A 107 -2.66 -0.46 -2.48
CA SER A 107 -3.90 -0.93 -1.84
C SER A 107 -4.18 -0.18 -0.52
N MET A 108 -4.19 -0.85 0.63
CA MET A 108 -4.31 -0.24 1.95
C MET A 108 -3.27 0.88 2.20
N GLY A 109 -2.04 0.74 1.67
CA GLY A 109 -1.02 1.80 1.76
C GLY A 109 -1.43 3.09 1.04
N GLY A 110 -2.18 3.00 -0.07
CA GLY A 110 -2.77 4.16 -0.74
C GLY A 110 -3.91 4.79 0.08
N MET A 111 -4.73 3.96 0.74
CA MET A 111 -5.76 4.43 1.68
C MET A 111 -5.13 5.11 2.90
N THR A 112 -4.01 4.59 3.39
CA THR A 112 -3.22 5.21 4.47
C THR A 112 -2.68 6.57 4.04
N ALA A 113 -2.21 6.74 2.80
CA ALA A 113 -1.78 8.04 2.30
C ALA A 113 -2.94 9.06 2.24
N MET A 114 -4.15 8.63 1.88
CA MET A 114 -5.34 9.49 1.94
C MET A 114 -5.72 9.83 3.38
N ALA A 115 -5.61 8.88 4.31
CA ALA A 115 -5.81 9.13 5.73
C ALA A 115 -4.75 10.09 6.29
N LEU A 116 -3.48 9.98 5.87
CA LEU A 116 -2.42 10.92 6.22
C LEU A 116 -2.78 12.36 5.78
N ALA A 117 -3.28 12.51 4.55
CA ALA A 117 -3.68 13.81 4.04
C ALA A 117 -4.81 14.48 4.85
N GLN A 118 -5.71 13.68 5.40
CA GLN A 118 -6.80 14.17 6.24
C GLN A 118 -6.34 14.49 7.67
N ARG A 119 -5.47 13.65 8.25
CA ARG A 119 -5.06 13.75 9.66
C ARG A 119 -3.85 14.65 9.88
N HIS A 120 -2.97 14.72 8.89
CA HIS A 120 -1.71 15.47 8.95
C HIS A 120 -1.55 16.40 7.73
N PRO A 121 -2.52 17.31 7.48
CA PRO A 121 -2.53 18.15 6.29
C PRO A 121 -1.29 19.03 6.18
N ASP A 122 -0.77 19.56 7.30
CA ASP A 122 0.42 20.40 7.31
C ASP A 122 1.68 19.62 6.91
N LEU A 123 1.80 18.37 7.33
CA LEU A 123 2.89 17.49 6.92
C LEU A 123 2.84 17.22 5.41
N VAL A 124 1.64 16.96 4.89
CA VAL A 124 1.45 16.74 3.46
C VAL A 124 1.75 18.01 2.67
N ALA A 125 1.21 19.14 3.07
CA ALA A 125 1.41 20.43 2.39
C ALA A 125 2.88 20.88 2.39
N SER A 126 3.61 20.63 3.48
CA SER A 126 5.01 21.08 3.60
C SER A 126 6.05 20.13 3.01
N ARG A 127 5.71 18.84 2.86
CA ARG A 127 6.72 17.82 2.56
C ARG A 127 6.44 16.99 1.31
N VAL A 128 5.16 16.70 1.01
CA VAL A 128 4.82 15.79 -0.08
C VAL A 128 4.85 16.54 -1.41
N THR A 129 5.69 16.06 -2.32
CA THR A 129 5.89 16.64 -3.65
C THR A 129 5.40 15.73 -4.77
N GLY A 130 4.87 14.56 -4.44
CA GLY A 130 4.28 13.64 -5.40
C GLY A 130 3.65 12.42 -4.74
N VAL A 131 2.59 11.88 -5.35
CA VAL A 131 1.87 10.71 -4.81
C VAL A 131 1.62 9.68 -5.91
N ALA A 132 1.92 8.42 -5.63
CA ALA A 132 1.54 7.27 -6.46
C ALA A 132 0.50 6.40 -5.74
N LEU A 133 -0.71 6.35 -6.28
CA LEU A 133 -1.84 5.56 -5.79
C LEU A 133 -1.94 4.28 -6.62
N VAL A 134 -1.44 3.17 -6.06
CA VAL A 134 -1.23 1.91 -6.79
C VAL A 134 -2.27 0.88 -6.36
N ALA A 135 -3.13 0.45 -7.28
CA ALA A 135 -4.16 -0.57 -7.03
C ALA A 135 -4.95 -0.30 -5.74
N THR A 136 -5.48 0.91 -5.58
CA THR A 136 -6.16 1.38 -4.36
C THR A 136 -7.55 1.95 -4.65
N ALA A 137 -8.25 2.37 -3.62
CA ALA A 137 -9.57 2.97 -3.67
C ALA A 137 -9.67 4.14 -2.68
N SER A 138 -10.45 5.17 -3.01
CA SER A 138 -10.80 6.26 -2.11
C SER A 138 -12.08 6.00 -1.31
N GLY A 139 -12.78 4.92 -1.63
CA GLY A 139 -14.01 4.49 -0.96
C GLY A 139 -14.80 3.47 -1.75
N GLY A 140 -15.97 3.08 -1.24
CA GLY A 140 -16.89 2.15 -1.90
C GLY A 140 -16.49 0.67 -1.83
N LEU A 141 -15.57 0.29 -0.95
CA LEU A 141 -15.08 -1.08 -0.82
C LEU A 141 -16.12 -2.02 -0.17
N GLY A 142 -17.06 -1.50 0.62
CA GLY A 142 -18.09 -2.31 1.27
C GLY A 142 -18.88 -3.19 0.29
N ALA A 143 -19.25 -2.63 -0.86
CA ALA A 143 -19.93 -3.37 -1.93
C ALA A 143 -19.00 -4.33 -2.70
N ALA A 144 -17.69 -4.03 -2.74
CA ALA A 144 -16.71 -4.85 -3.44
C ALA A 144 -16.17 -5.99 -2.56
N ALA A 145 -16.21 -5.86 -1.23
CA ALA A 145 -15.81 -6.90 -0.29
C ALA A 145 -16.62 -8.19 -0.45
N THR A 146 -17.78 -8.12 -1.09
CA THR A 146 -18.60 -9.28 -1.46
C THR A 146 -18.18 -9.91 -2.80
N LEU A 147 -17.05 -9.51 -3.38
CA LEU A 147 -16.56 -9.96 -4.69
C LEU A 147 -17.62 -9.87 -5.81
N GLY A 148 -18.45 -8.82 -5.73
CA GLY A 148 -19.57 -8.65 -6.66
C GLY A 148 -20.76 -9.59 -6.40
N MET A 149 -20.72 -10.39 -5.35
CA MET A 149 -21.87 -11.17 -4.92
C MET A 149 -22.92 -10.27 -4.27
N THR A 150 -24.15 -10.41 -4.66
CA THR A 150 -25.29 -9.67 -4.10
C THR A 150 -26.31 -10.63 -3.49
N GLY A 151 -27.13 -10.13 -2.55
CA GLY A 151 -28.23 -10.89 -1.98
C GLY A 151 -27.84 -11.91 -0.90
N ARG A 152 -28.64 -12.98 -0.76
CA ARG A 152 -28.48 -14.02 0.26
C ARG A 152 -27.09 -14.72 0.27
N PRO A 153 -26.50 -15.11 -0.89
CA PRO A 153 -25.18 -15.74 -0.90
C PRO A 153 -24.07 -14.85 -0.30
N ALA A 154 -24.09 -13.55 -0.60
CA ALA A 154 -23.13 -12.60 -0.04
C ALA A 154 -23.26 -12.47 1.48
N LYS A 155 -24.48 -12.38 2.00
CA LYS A 155 -24.75 -12.33 3.45
C LYS A 155 -24.29 -13.59 4.16
N MET A 156 -24.54 -14.79 3.57
CA MET A 156 -24.08 -16.05 4.14
C MET A 156 -22.54 -16.17 4.15
N PHE A 157 -21.88 -15.73 3.07
CA PHE A 157 -20.42 -15.72 2.99
C PHE A 157 -19.82 -14.80 4.06
N LEU A 158 -20.34 -13.58 4.22
CA LEU A 158 -19.92 -12.62 5.24
C LEU A 158 -20.16 -13.17 6.65
N ALA A 159 -21.33 -13.70 6.95
CA ALA A 159 -21.63 -14.26 8.28
C ALA A 159 -20.78 -15.49 8.61
N GLY A 160 -20.44 -16.31 7.62
CA GLY A 160 -19.53 -17.44 7.78
C GLY A 160 -18.08 -16.98 8.01
N LYS A 161 -17.64 -15.97 7.28
CA LYS A 161 -16.31 -15.36 7.43
C LYS A 161 -16.13 -14.80 8.85
N ASP A 162 -17.10 -14.04 9.34
CA ASP A 162 -17.01 -13.41 10.66
C ASP A 162 -16.91 -14.45 11.79
N LYS A 163 -17.65 -15.56 11.70
CA LYS A 163 -17.56 -16.65 12.67
C LYS A 163 -16.18 -17.33 12.70
N VAL A 164 -15.56 -17.52 11.53
CA VAL A 164 -14.23 -18.14 11.44
C VAL A 164 -13.15 -17.18 11.91
N THR A 165 -13.21 -15.91 11.50
CA THR A 165 -12.16 -14.93 11.80
C THR A 165 -12.09 -14.51 13.26
N VAL A 166 -13.15 -14.70 14.05
CA VAL A 166 -13.16 -14.40 15.49
C VAL A 166 -12.97 -15.64 16.40
N SER A 167 -12.81 -16.84 15.82
CA SER A 167 -12.62 -18.05 16.64
C SER A 167 -11.24 -18.06 17.33
N PRO A 168 -11.11 -18.48 18.60
CA PRO A 168 -9.82 -18.56 19.29
C PRO A 168 -8.80 -19.46 18.59
N LEU A 169 -9.26 -20.52 17.92
CA LEU A 169 -8.40 -21.40 17.11
C LEU A 169 -7.80 -20.68 15.89
N TRP A 170 -8.48 -19.68 15.39
CA TRP A 170 -8.03 -18.85 14.27
C TRP A 170 -7.13 -17.71 14.75
N THR A 171 -7.58 -16.94 15.74
CA THR A 171 -6.89 -15.75 16.24
C THR A 171 -5.60 -16.07 17.02
N GLY A 172 -5.51 -17.25 17.63
CA GLY A 172 -4.29 -17.69 18.32
C GLY A 172 -3.12 -18.08 17.40
N ARG A 173 -3.31 -18.11 16.08
CA ARG A 173 -2.25 -18.48 15.14
C ARG A 173 -1.33 -17.28 14.86
N ARG A 174 -0.03 -17.55 14.73
CA ARG A 174 0.99 -16.54 14.35
C ARG A 174 1.07 -16.29 12.84
N SER A 175 0.52 -17.19 12.02
CA SER A 175 0.50 -17.11 10.57
C SER A 175 -0.78 -17.71 10.01
N LEU A 176 -1.20 -17.22 8.84
CA LEU A 176 -2.39 -17.71 8.14
C LEU A 176 -2.20 -19.17 7.70
N SER A 177 -1.02 -19.50 7.19
CA SER A 177 -0.70 -20.84 6.72
C SER A 177 0.79 -21.13 6.83
N THR A 178 1.12 -22.36 7.19
CA THR A 178 2.49 -22.89 7.12
C THR A 178 2.82 -23.45 5.73
N HIS A 179 1.85 -23.46 4.82
CA HIS A 179 1.98 -24.02 3.47
C HIS A 179 1.57 -22.98 2.40
N PRO A 180 2.47 -22.05 2.02
CA PRO A 180 2.17 -21.00 1.05
C PRO A 180 1.67 -21.52 -0.31
N THR A 181 2.14 -22.71 -0.70
CA THR A 181 1.74 -23.36 -1.96
C THR A 181 0.26 -23.73 -2.02
N LEU A 182 -0.35 -24.07 -0.87
CA LEU A 182 -1.78 -24.37 -0.81
C LEU A 182 -2.66 -23.14 -1.01
N LEU A 183 -2.16 -21.98 -0.61
CA LEU A 183 -2.86 -20.70 -0.81
C LEU A 183 -2.83 -20.26 -2.27
N ARG A 184 -1.87 -20.73 -3.06
CA ARG A 184 -1.66 -20.31 -4.44
C ARG A 184 -2.91 -20.49 -5.28
N ALA A 185 -3.58 -21.64 -5.21
CA ALA A 185 -4.74 -21.95 -6.02
C ALA A 185 -5.90 -20.95 -5.78
N ALA A 186 -6.05 -20.48 -4.53
CA ALA A 186 -7.07 -19.51 -4.15
C ALA A 186 -6.66 -18.06 -4.41
N LEU A 187 -5.41 -17.70 -4.09
CA LEU A 187 -4.93 -16.32 -4.12
C LEU A 187 -4.52 -15.86 -5.52
N GLN A 188 -3.89 -16.74 -6.31
CA GLN A 188 -3.41 -16.36 -7.64
C GLN A 188 -4.52 -15.80 -8.55
N PRO A 189 -5.69 -16.45 -8.72
CA PRO A 189 -6.74 -15.91 -9.57
C PRO A 189 -7.39 -14.65 -9.01
N LEU A 190 -7.31 -14.42 -7.70
CA LEU A 190 -7.90 -13.25 -7.04
C LEU A 190 -6.99 -12.02 -7.13
N LEU A 191 -5.68 -12.22 -6.90
CA LEU A 191 -4.72 -11.13 -6.69
C LEU A 191 -3.86 -10.84 -7.90
N LEU A 192 -3.60 -11.84 -8.75
CA LEU A 192 -2.66 -11.74 -9.83
C LEU A 192 -3.37 -11.74 -11.19
N GLY A 193 -2.71 -11.13 -12.16
CA GLY A 193 -3.22 -11.04 -13.52
C GLY A 193 -3.02 -12.32 -14.35
N THR A 194 -3.09 -12.15 -15.66
CA THR A 194 -2.83 -13.24 -16.61
C THR A 194 -1.34 -13.49 -16.75
N ARG A 195 -0.93 -14.74 -16.59
CA ARG A 195 0.49 -15.18 -16.72
C ARG A 195 1.43 -14.39 -15.77
N PRO A 196 1.17 -14.42 -14.45
CA PRO A 196 2.06 -13.75 -13.50
C PRO A 196 3.42 -14.47 -13.48
N ASP A 197 4.48 -13.70 -13.24
CA ASP A 197 5.81 -14.25 -13.00
C ASP A 197 5.81 -15.18 -11.78
N ARG A 198 6.62 -16.24 -11.81
CA ARG A 198 6.68 -17.22 -10.71
C ARG A 198 7.19 -16.61 -9.40
N LEU A 199 8.11 -15.65 -9.48
CA LEU A 199 8.63 -14.95 -8.31
C LEU A 199 7.56 -14.04 -7.70
N ALA A 200 6.78 -13.32 -8.53
CA ALA A 200 5.63 -12.52 -8.08
C ALA A 200 4.58 -13.38 -7.36
N VAL A 201 4.25 -14.55 -7.91
CA VAL A 201 3.33 -15.51 -7.29
C VAL A 201 3.85 -15.96 -5.93
N ARG A 202 5.12 -16.37 -5.88
CA ARG A 202 5.76 -16.88 -4.66
C ARG A 202 5.81 -15.79 -3.58
N ALA A 203 6.33 -14.62 -3.90
CA ALA A 203 6.43 -13.50 -2.95
C ALA A 203 5.07 -13.10 -2.37
N THR A 204 4.03 -13.04 -3.22
CA THR A 204 2.66 -12.74 -2.79
C THR A 204 2.12 -13.82 -1.83
N CYS A 205 2.26 -15.09 -2.19
CA CYS A 205 1.75 -16.18 -1.37
C CYS A 205 2.50 -16.31 -0.03
N GLU A 206 3.81 -16.09 -0.02
CA GLU A 206 4.62 -16.12 1.20
C GLU A 206 4.22 -14.98 2.16
N ALA A 207 4.11 -13.74 1.67
CA ALA A 207 3.71 -12.61 2.49
C ALA A 207 2.33 -12.82 3.14
N ILE A 208 1.35 -13.31 2.38
CA ILE A 208 0.00 -13.59 2.89
C ILE A 208 0.00 -14.77 3.85
N ALA A 209 0.79 -15.81 3.59
CA ALA A 209 0.92 -16.96 4.49
C ALA A 209 1.50 -16.56 5.85
N ASP A 210 2.48 -15.64 5.86
CA ASP A 210 3.12 -15.11 7.05
C ASP A 210 2.20 -14.16 7.85
N CYS A 211 1.13 -13.63 7.23
CA CYS A 211 0.22 -12.68 7.87
C CYS A 211 -0.51 -13.32 9.07
N ARG A 212 -0.65 -12.57 10.16
CA ARG A 212 -1.41 -13.02 11.34
C ARG A 212 -2.91 -12.99 11.04
N PRO A 213 -3.69 -14.00 11.46
CA PRO A 213 -5.14 -13.97 11.32
C PRO A 213 -5.81 -12.75 11.99
N THR A 214 -5.27 -12.29 13.13
CA THR A 214 -5.71 -11.08 13.85
C THR A 214 -5.54 -9.80 13.01
N THR A 215 -4.57 -9.75 12.11
CA THR A 215 -4.40 -8.66 11.15
C THR A 215 -5.56 -8.64 10.16
N ILE A 216 -6.00 -9.82 9.71
CA ILE A 216 -7.10 -9.94 8.75
C ILE A 216 -8.41 -9.47 9.38
N SER A 217 -8.76 -10.00 10.57
CA SER A 217 -10.00 -9.64 11.25
C SER A 217 -10.01 -8.18 11.70
N GLY A 218 -8.91 -7.71 12.31
CA GLY A 218 -8.83 -6.38 12.90
C GLY A 218 -8.92 -5.24 11.89
N PHE A 219 -8.28 -5.37 10.71
CA PHE A 219 -8.35 -4.31 9.69
C PHE A 219 -9.60 -4.37 8.81
N THR A 220 -10.33 -5.49 8.77
CA THR A 220 -11.53 -5.62 7.91
C THR A 220 -12.54 -4.49 8.12
N PRO A 221 -12.91 -4.09 9.36
CA PRO A 221 -13.90 -3.03 9.57
C PRO A 221 -13.47 -1.69 8.93
N THR A 222 -12.26 -1.23 9.20
CA THR A 222 -11.77 0.06 8.69
C THR A 222 -11.65 0.09 7.16
N LEU A 223 -11.31 -1.04 6.54
CA LEU A 223 -11.22 -1.15 5.08
C LEU A 223 -12.61 -1.12 4.42
N THR A 224 -13.60 -1.78 5.02
CA THR A 224 -14.95 -1.86 4.46
C THR A 224 -15.76 -0.57 4.64
N THR A 225 -15.41 0.25 5.62
CA THR A 225 -16.04 1.56 5.89
C THR A 225 -15.23 2.73 5.34
N HIS A 226 -14.13 2.45 4.64
CA HIS A 226 -13.25 3.48 4.08
C HIS A 226 -13.98 4.35 3.04
N GLU A 227 -14.10 5.65 3.31
CA GLU A 227 -14.61 6.69 2.42
C GLU A 227 -13.79 7.97 2.63
N ARG A 228 -12.92 8.31 1.65
CA ARG A 228 -11.95 9.42 1.74
C ARG A 228 -11.80 10.18 0.42
N ASP A 229 -12.88 10.32 -0.35
CA ASP A 229 -12.83 11.12 -1.59
C ASP A 229 -12.42 12.57 -1.31
N GLU A 230 -12.89 13.15 -0.19
CA GLU A 230 -12.58 14.53 0.20
C GLU A 230 -11.08 14.72 0.52
N ALA A 231 -10.42 13.71 1.08
CA ALA A 231 -9.00 13.75 1.38
C ALA A 231 -8.12 13.91 0.12
N LEU A 232 -8.63 13.50 -1.05
CA LEU A 232 -7.92 13.65 -2.33
C LEU A 232 -7.68 15.12 -2.70
N ALA A 233 -8.46 16.05 -2.16
CA ALA A 233 -8.28 17.50 -2.41
C ALA A 233 -6.87 17.98 -2.01
N ALA A 234 -6.28 17.39 -0.97
CA ALA A 234 -4.92 17.70 -0.54
C ALA A 234 -3.84 17.34 -1.59
N PHE A 235 -4.17 16.47 -2.55
CA PHE A 235 -3.25 16.06 -3.62
C PHE A 235 -3.51 16.82 -4.93
N SER A 236 -4.50 17.72 -4.99
CA SER A 236 -4.95 18.36 -6.25
C SER A 236 -3.91 19.24 -6.93
N SER A 237 -2.98 19.83 -6.16
CA SER A 237 -1.87 20.65 -6.65
C SER A 237 -0.59 19.84 -6.91
N LEU A 238 -0.54 18.58 -6.46
CA LEU A 238 0.63 17.73 -6.58
C LEU A 238 0.64 16.92 -7.89
N PRO A 239 1.81 16.53 -8.41
CA PRO A 239 1.91 15.43 -9.35
C PRO A 239 1.38 14.13 -8.74
N VAL A 240 0.37 13.52 -9.37
CA VAL A 240 -0.22 12.26 -8.91
C VAL A 240 -0.22 11.23 -10.02
N GLU A 241 0.24 10.01 -9.70
CA GLU A 241 0.15 8.81 -10.54
C GLU A 241 -0.89 7.85 -9.96
N ILE A 242 -1.88 7.46 -10.77
CA ILE A 242 -2.90 6.47 -10.42
C ILE A 242 -2.65 5.23 -11.26
N LEU A 243 -2.33 4.10 -10.62
CA LEU A 243 -1.91 2.88 -11.30
C LEU A 243 -2.89 1.75 -11.00
N VAL A 244 -3.39 1.06 -12.05
CA VAL A 244 -4.35 -0.04 -11.88
C VAL A 244 -4.15 -1.14 -12.91
N GLY A 245 -4.36 -2.40 -12.53
CA GLY A 245 -4.38 -3.55 -13.43
C GLY A 245 -5.77 -3.80 -14.01
N THR A 246 -5.87 -4.18 -15.31
CA THR A 246 -7.19 -4.49 -15.92
C THR A 246 -7.86 -5.73 -15.32
N ARG A 247 -7.09 -6.59 -14.63
CA ARG A 247 -7.54 -7.82 -13.97
C ARG A 247 -7.59 -7.71 -12.45
N ASP A 248 -7.38 -6.51 -11.91
CA ASP A 248 -7.53 -6.28 -10.47
C ASP A 248 -8.98 -6.58 -10.04
N ARG A 249 -9.15 -7.56 -9.16
CA ARG A 249 -10.46 -7.99 -8.64
C ARG A 249 -10.78 -7.41 -7.27
N LEU A 250 -9.77 -6.91 -6.54
CA LEU A 250 -9.97 -6.28 -5.24
C LEU A 250 -10.30 -4.79 -5.38
N THR A 251 -9.49 -4.07 -6.16
CA THR A 251 -9.71 -2.66 -6.49
C THR A 251 -9.78 -2.49 -8.02
N PRO A 252 -10.84 -3.00 -8.67
CA PRO A 252 -11.01 -2.92 -10.11
C PRO A 252 -10.85 -1.51 -10.68
N PRO A 253 -10.61 -1.34 -12.00
CA PRO A 253 -10.37 -0.05 -12.64
C PRO A 253 -11.42 1.04 -12.36
N ARG A 254 -12.64 0.68 -11.93
CA ARG A 254 -13.66 1.66 -11.53
C ARG A 254 -13.23 2.50 -10.32
N PHE A 255 -12.44 1.94 -9.38
CA PHE A 255 -11.93 2.69 -8.23
C PHE A 255 -10.82 3.68 -8.64
N ALA A 256 -9.92 3.27 -9.50
CA ALA A 256 -8.92 4.18 -10.07
C ALA A 256 -9.58 5.33 -10.85
N ARG A 257 -10.64 5.05 -11.62
CA ARG A 257 -11.44 6.09 -12.30
C ARG A 257 -12.20 6.98 -11.31
N ARG A 258 -12.66 6.47 -10.15
CA ARG A 258 -13.25 7.29 -9.07
C ARG A 258 -12.23 8.29 -8.55
N ILE A 259 -11.02 7.85 -8.22
CA ILE A 259 -9.92 8.72 -7.79
C ILE A 259 -9.58 9.75 -8.87
N HIS A 260 -9.46 9.32 -10.13
CA HIS A 260 -9.12 10.20 -11.24
C HIS A 260 -10.18 11.29 -11.49
N ARG A 261 -11.47 11.00 -11.25
CA ARG A 261 -12.52 12.04 -11.32
C ARG A 261 -12.34 13.14 -10.28
N SER A 262 -11.85 12.80 -9.08
CA SER A 262 -11.53 13.77 -8.02
C SER A 262 -10.18 14.47 -8.25
N LEU A 263 -9.28 13.85 -9.03
CA LEU A 263 -7.95 14.36 -9.37
C LEU A 263 -7.74 14.37 -10.89
N PRO A 264 -8.39 15.26 -11.65
CA PRO A 264 -8.39 15.22 -13.11
C PRO A 264 -7.03 15.55 -13.75
N ARG A 265 -6.09 16.13 -12.98
CA ARG A 265 -4.70 16.37 -13.41
C ARG A 265 -3.78 15.16 -13.16
N ALA A 266 -4.23 14.14 -12.45
CA ALA A 266 -3.45 12.93 -12.19
C ALA A 266 -3.25 12.11 -13.46
N GLU A 267 -2.11 11.48 -13.59
CA GLU A 267 -1.84 10.53 -14.67
C GLU A 267 -2.44 9.15 -14.32
N LEU A 268 -3.40 8.69 -15.12
CA LEU A 268 -3.99 7.37 -14.94
C LEU A 268 -3.34 6.35 -15.87
N THR A 269 -2.60 5.40 -15.31
CA THR A 269 -2.01 4.28 -16.03
C THR A 269 -2.76 2.99 -15.77
N VAL A 270 -3.27 2.39 -16.83
CA VAL A 270 -3.97 1.09 -16.77
C VAL A 270 -3.07 0.02 -17.39
N PHE A 271 -2.66 -0.98 -16.60
CA PHE A 271 -1.78 -2.07 -17.03
C PHE A 271 -2.58 -3.25 -17.58
N PRO A 272 -2.49 -3.54 -18.91
CA PRO A 272 -3.20 -4.66 -19.51
C PRO A 272 -2.78 -6.00 -18.89
N GLY A 273 -3.75 -6.85 -18.57
CA GLY A 273 -3.52 -8.20 -18.04
C GLY A 273 -2.97 -8.27 -16.61
N ALA A 274 -2.62 -7.16 -15.96
CA ALA A 274 -2.14 -7.14 -14.59
C ALA A 274 -3.30 -7.25 -13.58
N GLY A 275 -3.03 -7.87 -12.44
CA GLY A 275 -3.93 -7.98 -11.30
C GLY A 275 -3.73 -6.87 -10.27
N HIS A 276 -3.95 -7.24 -9.01
CA HIS A 276 -3.85 -6.34 -7.87
C HIS A 276 -2.40 -6.06 -7.44
N MET A 277 -1.49 -7.03 -7.66
CA MET A 277 -0.12 -6.99 -7.13
C MET A 277 0.86 -6.25 -8.06
N LEU A 278 0.49 -5.04 -8.49
CA LEU A 278 1.29 -4.23 -9.43
C LEU A 278 2.77 -4.06 -9.04
N PRO A 279 3.15 -3.87 -7.75
CA PRO A 279 4.55 -3.72 -7.36
C PRO A 279 5.44 -4.91 -7.73
N VAL A 280 4.86 -6.10 -7.88
CA VAL A 280 5.58 -7.33 -8.28
C VAL A 280 5.20 -7.82 -9.67
N GLU A 281 4.02 -7.44 -10.21
CA GLU A 281 3.59 -7.84 -11.56
C GLU A 281 4.09 -6.92 -12.68
N ARG A 282 4.33 -5.66 -12.36
CA ARG A 282 4.67 -4.60 -13.33
C ARG A 282 5.79 -3.70 -12.79
N VAL A 283 6.83 -4.33 -12.23
CA VAL A 283 7.97 -3.65 -11.58
C VAL A 283 8.48 -2.47 -12.41
N GLY A 284 8.84 -2.68 -13.66
CA GLY A 284 9.37 -1.60 -14.52
C GLY A 284 8.39 -0.46 -14.76
N GLY A 285 7.09 -0.79 -14.96
CA GLY A 285 6.05 0.22 -15.16
C GLY A 285 5.80 1.03 -13.89
N VAL A 286 5.68 0.39 -12.74
CA VAL A 286 5.48 1.05 -11.45
C VAL A 286 6.71 1.89 -11.09
N THR A 287 7.92 1.35 -11.23
CA THR A 287 9.17 2.08 -11.00
C THR A 287 9.27 3.32 -11.89
N GLY A 288 8.95 3.19 -13.19
CA GLY A 288 9.01 4.31 -14.13
C GLY A 288 8.10 5.47 -13.75
N ARG A 289 6.90 5.19 -13.23
CA ARG A 289 5.94 6.21 -12.77
C ARG A 289 6.39 6.88 -11.46
N ILE A 290 6.87 6.11 -10.49
CA ILE A 290 7.44 6.68 -9.26
C ILE A 290 8.69 7.51 -9.58
N ALA A 291 9.56 7.03 -10.47
CA ALA A 291 10.73 7.77 -10.92
C ALA A 291 10.39 9.10 -11.62
N ALA A 292 9.26 9.16 -12.33
CA ALA A 292 8.78 10.43 -12.91
C ALA A 292 8.42 11.46 -11.82
N LEU A 293 7.78 11.01 -10.72
CA LEU A 293 7.51 11.88 -9.56
C LEU A 293 8.82 12.35 -8.89
N VAL A 294 9.78 11.45 -8.72
CA VAL A 294 11.10 11.79 -8.14
C VAL A 294 11.82 12.85 -8.98
N ARG A 295 11.82 12.72 -10.31
CA ARG A 295 12.45 13.73 -11.19
C ARG A 295 11.78 15.09 -11.10
N ARG A 296 10.44 15.15 -11.05
CA ARG A 296 9.69 16.42 -10.88
C ARG A 296 10.06 17.09 -9.56
N ALA A 297 10.02 16.33 -8.44
CA ALA A 297 10.40 16.81 -7.13
C ALA A 297 11.86 17.32 -7.05
N GLY A 298 12.80 16.65 -7.71
CA GLY A 298 14.20 17.08 -7.78
C GLY A 298 14.41 18.32 -8.63
N ALA A 299 13.65 18.52 -9.72
CA ALA A 299 13.73 19.69 -10.56
C ALA A 299 13.21 20.97 -9.85
N GLU A 300 12.14 20.85 -9.07
CA GLU A 300 11.58 21.95 -8.29
C GLU A 300 12.52 22.45 -7.18
N GLN A 301 13.43 21.59 -6.68
CA GLN A 301 14.45 21.99 -5.69
C GLN A 301 15.66 22.68 -6.32
N ALA A 302 15.93 22.42 -7.61
CA ALA A 302 17.09 22.98 -8.31
C ALA A 302 16.80 24.34 -8.96
N ALA A 303 15.53 24.74 -9.00
CA ALA A 303 15.04 26.00 -9.54
C ALA A 303 14.87 27.08 -8.47
#